data_4a9151275843e3fcef440ba356a3402a
#
_entry.id   4a9151275843e3fcef440ba356a3402a
#
_cell.length_a   1.000
_cell.length_b   1.000
_cell.length_c   1.000
_cell.angle_alpha   90.00
_cell.angle_beta   90.00
_cell.angle_gamma   90.00
#
_symmetry.space_group_name_H-M   'P 1'
#
loop_
_entity.id
_entity.type
_entity.pdbx_description
1 polymer ?
#
loop_
_entity_poly.entity_id
_entity_poly.type
_entity_poly.pdbx_seq_one_letter_code
_entity_poly.pdbx_strand_id
1 'polypeptide(L)'
;NALIRGNAIISGNAIISGDALIRGNAIISGDAQIRGDAQIRGDAIISGNALIRGNAIISGNAIISGNARISGNAQIRGDAQIRGDAQIRGDARIIFGYCNVDISNIKDSIRCQTGLAVANNEIICYKRVNNDLSSLYDDTFYYKVDEYVEAINPEMNEISCASGLHFSYATYWDSSIGNLSDTLLLMCRVNIDDVITCQAGKIRAKKCFVIAICD
;
A
#
# COMPACT_ATOMS: atom_id res chain seq x y z
N ASN A 1 18.87 -23.41 -3.08
CA ASN A 1 18.49 -24.17 -1.88
C ASN A 1 17.76 -23.29 -0.87
N ALA A 2 16.54 -23.66 -0.53
CA ALA A 2 15.76 -22.92 0.46
C ALA A 2 16.50 -22.82 1.80
N LEU A 3 16.46 -21.66 2.42
CA LEU A 3 17.10 -21.37 3.69
C LEU A 3 16.08 -20.91 4.72
N ILE A 4 15.95 -21.65 5.81
CA ILE A 4 15.03 -21.35 6.90
C ILE A 4 15.84 -21.01 8.14
N ARG A 5 15.57 -19.87 8.77
CA ARG A 5 16.28 -19.37 9.96
C ARG A 5 15.31 -18.75 10.97
N GLY A 6 15.72 -18.69 12.22
CA GLY A 6 14.90 -18.19 13.33
C GLY A 6 13.94 -19.25 13.85
N ASN A 7 12.82 -18.82 14.41
CA ASN A 7 11.80 -19.68 15.01
C ASN A 7 10.62 -19.93 14.03
N ALA A 8 10.92 -20.02 12.74
CA ALA A 8 9.89 -20.27 11.74
C ALA A 8 9.24 -21.64 11.95
N ILE A 9 7.91 -21.70 11.89
CA ILE A 9 7.13 -22.93 12.01
C ILE A 9 6.56 -23.27 10.63
N ILE A 10 6.87 -24.47 10.15
CA ILE A 10 6.36 -24.98 8.88
C ILE A 10 5.63 -26.29 9.17
N SER A 11 4.34 -26.34 8.80
CA SER A 11 3.48 -27.47 9.11
C SER A 11 2.51 -27.78 7.98
N GLY A 12 1.78 -28.89 8.10
CA GLY A 12 0.90 -29.35 7.01
C GLY A 12 1.70 -29.89 5.83
N ASN A 13 1.17 -29.73 4.63
CA ASN A 13 1.78 -30.16 3.38
C ASN A 13 2.52 -29.00 2.67
N ALA A 14 3.03 -28.03 3.42
CA ALA A 14 3.70 -26.86 2.85
C ALA A 14 4.95 -27.24 2.05
N ILE A 15 5.10 -26.69 0.86
CA ILE A 15 6.24 -26.93 -0.03
C ILE A 15 7.07 -25.65 -0.16
N ILE A 16 8.34 -25.75 0.21
CA ILE A 16 9.29 -24.65 0.07
C ILE A 16 10.43 -25.11 -0.86
N SER A 17 10.63 -24.41 -1.96
CA SER A 17 11.60 -24.80 -2.98
C SER A 17 12.25 -23.59 -3.67
N GLY A 18 13.29 -23.84 -4.44
CA GLY A 18 14.12 -22.79 -5.03
C GLY A 18 15.11 -22.22 -4.02
N ASP A 19 15.44 -20.95 -4.16
CA ASP A 19 16.32 -20.21 -3.25
C ASP A 19 15.52 -19.35 -2.25
N ALA A 20 14.34 -19.85 -1.86
CA ALA A 20 13.45 -19.16 -0.93
C ALA A 20 14.13 -18.96 0.44
N LEU A 21 13.96 -17.77 1.00
CA LEU A 21 14.53 -17.38 2.29
C LEU A 21 13.43 -17.10 3.32
N ILE A 22 13.36 -17.88 4.38
CA ILE A 22 12.39 -17.72 5.46
C ILE A 22 13.14 -17.36 6.74
N ARG A 23 12.74 -16.26 7.40
CA ARG A 23 13.40 -15.76 8.62
C ARG A 23 12.39 -15.22 9.64
N GLY A 24 12.79 -15.20 10.91
CA GLY A 24 11.98 -14.67 12.01
C GLY A 24 11.06 -15.73 12.58
N ASN A 25 9.86 -15.33 13.01
CA ASN A 25 8.85 -16.19 13.61
C ASN A 25 7.72 -16.51 12.59
N ALA A 26 8.06 -16.57 11.32
CA ALA A 26 7.06 -16.81 10.27
C ALA A 26 6.36 -18.17 10.46
N ILE A 27 5.05 -18.21 10.29
CA ILE A 27 4.24 -19.43 10.33
C ILE A 27 3.75 -19.75 8.93
N ILE A 28 4.10 -20.93 8.42
CA ILE A 28 3.68 -21.41 7.10
C ILE A 28 2.97 -22.75 7.29
N SER A 29 1.71 -22.85 6.88
CA SER A 29 0.89 -24.02 7.14
C SER A 29 -0.09 -24.33 6.00
N GLY A 30 -0.80 -25.45 6.13
CA GLY A 30 -1.71 -25.94 5.09
C GLY A 30 -0.94 -26.48 3.89
N ASP A 31 -1.48 -26.27 2.70
CA ASP A 31 -0.90 -26.68 1.41
C ASP A 31 -0.16 -25.50 0.72
N ALA A 32 0.37 -24.58 1.51
CA ALA A 32 1.07 -23.39 1.00
C ALA A 32 2.33 -23.77 0.20
N GLN A 33 2.55 -23.09 -0.92
CA GLN A 33 3.71 -23.31 -1.78
C GLN A 33 4.52 -22.02 -1.91
N ILE A 34 5.80 -22.09 -1.52
CA ILE A 34 6.74 -20.98 -1.63
C ILE A 34 7.88 -21.41 -2.56
N ARG A 35 8.06 -20.71 -3.67
CA ARG A 35 8.98 -21.09 -4.73
C ARG A 35 9.80 -19.90 -5.26
N GLY A 36 10.90 -20.21 -5.91
CA GLY A 36 11.81 -19.20 -6.49
C GLY A 36 12.62 -18.49 -5.41
N ASP A 37 12.90 -17.21 -5.59
CA ASP A 37 13.71 -16.39 -4.69
C ASP A 37 12.86 -15.60 -3.66
N ALA A 38 11.69 -16.12 -3.34
CA ALA A 38 10.76 -15.50 -2.42
C ALA A 38 11.37 -15.35 -1.02
N GLN A 39 11.10 -14.19 -0.39
CA GLN A 39 11.61 -13.87 0.94
C GLN A 39 10.46 -13.66 1.92
N ILE A 40 10.42 -14.47 2.97
CA ILE A 40 9.43 -14.37 4.06
C ILE A 40 10.16 -13.97 5.33
N ARG A 41 9.73 -12.90 5.99
CA ARG A 41 10.43 -12.34 7.17
C ARG A 41 9.45 -11.88 8.24
N GLY A 42 9.95 -11.74 9.47
CA GLY A 42 9.16 -11.24 10.61
C GLY A 42 8.15 -12.29 11.10
N ASP A 43 6.98 -11.84 11.51
CA ASP A 43 5.90 -12.63 12.08
C ASP A 43 4.80 -12.95 11.05
N ALA A 44 5.17 -13.04 9.78
CA ALA A 44 4.24 -13.29 8.69
C ALA A 44 3.56 -14.66 8.82
N ILE A 45 2.26 -14.73 8.57
CA ILE A 45 1.46 -15.96 8.57
C ILE A 45 1.02 -16.28 7.15
N ILE A 46 1.36 -17.47 6.66
CA ILE A 46 0.98 -17.95 5.34
C ILE A 46 0.26 -19.29 5.51
N SER A 47 -0.96 -19.39 5.03
CA SER A 47 -1.79 -20.58 5.24
C SER A 47 -2.73 -20.89 4.07
N GLY A 48 -3.46 -21.98 4.17
CA GLY A 48 -4.35 -22.45 3.10
C GLY A 48 -3.55 -22.95 1.90
N ASN A 49 -4.05 -22.72 0.70
CA ASN A 49 -3.44 -23.11 -0.58
C ASN A 49 -2.63 -21.95 -1.22
N ALA A 50 -2.10 -21.06 -0.41
CA ALA A 50 -1.39 -19.87 -0.89
C ALA A 50 -0.17 -20.25 -1.75
N LEU A 51 -0.01 -19.58 -2.90
CA LEU A 51 1.13 -19.77 -3.79
C LEU A 51 1.97 -18.49 -3.87
N ILE A 52 3.19 -18.54 -3.38
CA ILE A 52 4.15 -17.42 -3.42
C ILE A 52 5.33 -17.82 -4.30
N ARG A 53 5.66 -17.02 -5.31
CA ARG A 53 6.73 -17.35 -6.26
C ARG A 53 7.43 -16.11 -6.80
N GLY A 54 8.53 -16.31 -7.53
CA GLY A 54 9.37 -15.23 -8.07
C GLY A 54 10.18 -14.58 -6.97
N ASN A 55 10.40 -13.28 -7.05
CA ASN A 55 11.17 -12.48 -6.10
C ASN A 55 10.27 -11.80 -5.04
N ALA A 56 9.10 -12.36 -4.76
CA ALA A 56 8.15 -11.75 -3.83
C ALA A 56 8.73 -11.61 -2.41
N ILE A 57 8.44 -10.50 -1.75
CA ILE A 57 8.88 -10.21 -0.38
C ILE A 57 7.66 -10.09 0.52
N ILE A 58 7.57 -10.93 1.53
CA ILE A 58 6.52 -10.90 2.56
C ILE A 58 7.20 -10.57 3.89
N SER A 59 6.74 -9.55 4.61
CA SER A 59 7.38 -9.15 5.87
C SER A 59 6.43 -8.46 6.85
N GLY A 60 6.88 -8.25 8.09
CA GLY A 60 6.05 -7.72 9.17
C GLY A 60 5.07 -8.76 9.68
N ASN A 61 3.86 -8.35 10.05
CA ASN A 61 2.76 -9.18 10.53
C ASN A 61 1.79 -9.56 9.40
N ALA A 62 2.25 -9.60 8.15
CA ALA A 62 1.40 -9.86 7.00
C ALA A 62 0.72 -11.24 7.09
N ILE A 63 -0.57 -11.30 6.77
CA ILE A 63 -1.36 -12.54 6.74
C ILE A 63 -1.75 -12.86 5.30
N ILE A 64 -1.39 -14.04 4.82
CA ILE A 64 -1.73 -14.54 3.50
C ILE A 64 -2.45 -15.87 3.64
N SER A 65 -3.67 -15.97 3.11
CA SER A 65 -4.49 -17.16 3.29
C SER A 65 -5.44 -17.42 2.10
N GLY A 66 -6.14 -18.54 2.16
CA GLY A 66 -7.01 -18.98 1.05
C GLY A 66 -6.21 -19.52 -0.12
N ASN A 67 -6.65 -19.20 -1.32
CA ASN A 67 -5.98 -19.58 -2.58
C ASN A 67 -5.16 -18.42 -3.17
N ALA A 68 -4.71 -17.49 -2.34
CA ALA A 68 -3.99 -16.29 -2.77
C ALA A 68 -2.73 -16.63 -3.56
N ARG A 69 -2.48 -15.89 -4.64
CA ARG A 69 -1.31 -16.07 -5.51
C ARG A 69 -0.49 -14.81 -5.55
N ILE A 70 0.76 -14.88 -5.12
CA ILE A 70 1.69 -13.75 -5.08
C ILE A 70 2.89 -14.07 -5.96
N SER A 71 3.23 -13.19 -6.91
CA SER A 71 4.30 -13.44 -7.87
C SER A 71 4.97 -12.16 -8.37
N GLY A 72 6.05 -12.33 -9.12
CA GLY A 72 6.86 -11.21 -9.61
C GLY A 72 7.74 -10.65 -8.50
N ASN A 73 7.86 -9.33 -8.45
CA ASN A 73 8.60 -8.58 -7.42
C ASN A 73 7.66 -7.99 -6.35
N ALA A 74 6.47 -8.57 -6.18
CA ALA A 74 5.46 -8.06 -5.26
C ALA A 74 5.98 -7.97 -3.82
N GLN A 75 5.63 -6.89 -3.13
CA GLN A 75 6.04 -6.63 -1.76
C GLN A 75 4.82 -6.50 -0.84
N ILE A 76 4.68 -7.43 0.09
CA ILE A 76 3.61 -7.45 1.09
C ILE A 76 4.26 -7.20 2.45
N ARG A 77 3.88 -6.15 3.15
CA ARG A 77 4.55 -5.71 4.38
C ARG A 77 3.56 -5.27 5.45
N GLY A 78 4.07 -4.99 6.64
CA GLY A 78 3.27 -4.47 7.75
C GLY A 78 2.14 -5.41 8.12
N ASP A 79 0.95 -4.88 8.33
CA ASP A 79 -0.26 -5.59 8.75
C ASP A 79 -1.19 -5.93 7.58
N ALA A 80 -0.64 -6.06 6.37
CA ALA A 80 -1.43 -6.39 5.18
C ALA A 80 -2.08 -7.77 5.28
N GLN A 81 -3.32 -7.90 4.86
CA GLN A 81 -4.08 -9.15 4.85
C GLN A 81 -4.51 -9.49 3.42
N ILE A 82 -3.94 -10.55 2.86
CA ILE A 82 -4.25 -11.06 1.52
C ILE A 82 -5.02 -12.37 1.67
N ARG A 83 -6.25 -12.42 1.18
CA ARG A 83 -7.14 -13.57 1.41
C ARG A 83 -7.91 -13.98 0.15
N GLY A 84 -8.63 -15.09 0.24
CA GLY A 84 -9.48 -15.58 -0.84
C GLY A 84 -8.66 -15.96 -2.07
N ASP A 85 -9.13 -15.58 -3.24
CA ASP A 85 -8.52 -15.89 -4.54
C ASP A 85 -7.67 -14.72 -5.08
N ALA A 86 -7.23 -13.81 -4.21
CA ALA A 86 -6.45 -12.62 -4.61
C ALA A 86 -5.19 -13.00 -5.40
N GLN A 87 -4.92 -12.26 -6.47
CA GLN A 87 -3.72 -12.42 -7.28
C GLN A 87 -2.90 -11.14 -7.26
N ILE A 88 -1.75 -11.17 -6.60
CA ILE A 88 -0.83 -10.04 -6.46
C ILE A 88 0.38 -10.31 -7.36
N ARG A 89 0.64 -9.42 -8.34
CA ARG A 89 1.64 -9.67 -9.39
C ARG A 89 2.50 -8.45 -9.65
N GLY A 90 3.55 -8.65 -10.45
CA GLY A 90 4.42 -7.57 -10.91
C GLY A 90 5.13 -6.90 -9.75
N ASP A 91 5.15 -5.59 -9.74
CA ASP A 91 5.79 -4.74 -8.71
C ASP A 91 4.80 -4.20 -7.68
N ALA A 92 3.65 -4.88 -7.50
CA ALA A 92 2.62 -4.47 -6.57
C ALA A 92 3.15 -4.40 -5.13
N ARG A 93 2.70 -3.40 -4.38
CA ARG A 93 3.12 -3.15 -2.99
C ARG A 93 1.93 -2.94 -2.09
N ILE A 94 1.84 -3.75 -1.05
CA ILE A 94 0.74 -3.70 -0.08
C ILE A 94 1.38 -3.67 1.30
N ILE A 95 1.12 -2.61 2.06
CA ILE A 95 1.70 -2.43 3.41
C ILE A 95 0.62 -2.55 4.48
N PHE A 96 -0.61 -2.24 4.14
CA PHE A 96 -1.73 -2.17 5.06
C PHE A 96 -3.04 -2.55 4.36
N GLY A 97 -4.00 -3.01 5.14
CA GLY A 97 -5.36 -3.25 4.68
C GLY A 97 -5.63 -4.68 4.20
N TYR A 98 -6.86 -4.89 3.80
CA TYR A 98 -7.39 -6.17 3.35
C TYR A 98 -7.48 -6.19 1.83
N CYS A 99 -6.96 -7.25 1.21
CA CYS A 99 -7.02 -7.45 -0.22
C CYS A 99 -7.52 -8.86 -0.55
N ASN A 100 -8.60 -8.92 -1.34
CA ASN A 100 -9.16 -10.14 -1.89
C ASN A 100 -9.32 -10.07 -3.43
N VAL A 101 -8.68 -9.08 -4.06
CA VAL A 101 -8.76 -8.80 -5.49
C VAL A 101 -7.40 -8.93 -6.16
N ASP A 102 -7.39 -8.92 -7.48
CA ASP A 102 -6.15 -8.95 -8.26
C ASP A 102 -5.47 -7.57 -8.23
N ILE A 103 -4.18 -7.57 -7.93
CA ILE A 103 -3.34 -6.36 -7.93
C ILE A 103 -2.10 -6.63 -8.78
N SER A 104 -1.99 -5.90 -9.88
CA SER A 104 -0.87 -6.01 -10.80
C SER A 104 -0.13 -4.70 -11.04
N ASN A 105 -0.73 -3.58 -10.65
CA ASN A 105 -0.24 -2.24 -10.97
C ASN A 105 -0.63 -1.22 -9.88
N ILE A 106 -0.19 0.02 -10.03
CA ILE A 106 -0.46 1.09 -9.06
C ILE A 106 -1.96 1.42 -8.94
N LYS A 107 -2.76 1.29 -9.99
CA LYS A 107 -4.21 1.57 -9.97
C LYS A 107 -4.94 0.60 -9.04
N ASP A 108 -4.59 -0.68 -9.12
CA ASP A 108 -5.16 -1.71 -8.26
C ASP A 108 -4.70 -1.54 -6.81
N SER A 109 -3.44 -1.12 -6.61
CA SER A 109 -2.91 -0.78 -5.27
C SER A 109 -3.68 0.36 -4.63
N ILE A 110 -3.96 1.43 -5.36
CA ILE A 110 -4.74 2.57 -4.90
C ILE A 110 -6.15 2.11 -4.49
N ARG A 111 -6.83 1.39 -5.37
CA ARG A 111 -8.18 0.88 -5.11
C ARG A 111 -8.22 -0.02 -3.86
N CYS A 112 -7.25 -0.92 -3.72
CA CYS A 112 -7.18 -1.83 -2.58
C CYS A 112 -6.91 -1.11 -1.25
N GLN A 113 -6.01 -0.12 -1.24
CA GLN A 113 -5.58 0.54 -0.02
C GLN A 113 -6.46 1.72 0.39
N THR A 114 -7.10 2.39 -0.54
CA THR A 114 -7.87 3.62 -0.28
C THR A 114 -9.36 3.48 -0.58
N GLY A 115 -9.77 2.46 -1.33
CA GLY A 115 -11.13 2.34 -1.86
C GLY A 115 -11.45 3.34 -2.98
N LEU A 116 -10.51 4.20 -3.36
CA LEU A 116 -10.72 5.20 -4.39
C LEU A 116 -10.70 4.57 -5.79
N ALA A 117 -11.63 5.00 -6.63
CA ALA A 117 -11.68 4.55 -8.01
C ALA A 117 -10.65 5.31 -8.86
N VAL A 118 -10.04 4.60 -9.80
CA VAL A 118 -9.20 5.18 -10.85
C VAL A 118 -9.97 5.12 -12.16
N ALA A 119 -10.24 6.28 -12.75
CA ALA A 119 -10.93 6.41 -14.04
C ALA A 119 -10.15 7.34 -14.96
N ASN A 120 -10.03 6.99 -16.25
CA ASN A 120 -9.32 7.79 -17.24
C ASN A 120 -7.90 8.23 -16.82
N ASN A 121 -7.18 7.37 -16.13
CA ASN A 121 -5.84 7.64 -15.58
C ASN A 121 -5.80 8.71 -14.48
N GLU A 122 -6.94 9.01 -13.87
CA GLU A 122 -7.09 10.02 -12.81
C GLU A 122 -7.77 9.43 -11.57
N ILE A 123 -7.49 10.05 -10.42
CA ILE A 123 -8.07 9.72 -9.11
C ILE A 123 -8.69 10.99 -8.55
N ILE A 124 -9.93 10.90 -8.09
CA ILE A 124 -10.51 11.91 -7.20
C ILE A 124 -10.20 11.50 -5.77
N CYS A 125 -9.50 12.34 -5.05
CA CYS A 125 -9.03 12.09 -3.69
C CYS A 125 -9.14 13.38 -2.86
N TYR A 126 -8.84 13.25 -1.56
CA TYR A 126 -9.11 14.33 -0.61
C TYR A 126 -7.89 14.63 0.24
N LYS A 127 -7.78 15.90 0.67
CA LYS A 127 -6.74 16.39 1.56
C LYS A 127 -7.31 17.39 2.56
N ARG A 128 -6.94 17.27 3.83
CA ARG A 128 -7.18 18.31 4.84
C ARG A 128 -6.04 19.34 4.83
N VAL A 129 -6.43 20.60 4.95
CA VAL A 129 -5.55 21.78 5.01
C VAL A 129 -6.05 22.73 6.09
N ASN A 130 -5.25 23.70 6.50
CA ASN A 130 -5.68 24.78 7.39
C ASN A 130 -6.74 25.67 6.71
N ASN A 131 -7.48 26.47 7.49
CA ASN A 131 -8.52 27.37 6.97
C ASN A 131 -8.00 28.43 5.99
N ASP A 132 -6.72 28.74 6.03
CA ASP A 132 -6.05 29.65 5.09
C ASP A 132 -5.52 28.94 3.84
N LEU A 133 -5.86 27.67 3.67
CA LEU A 133 -5.39 26.77 2.61
C LEU A 133 -3.89 26.39 2.69
N SER A 134 -3.21 26.71 3.77
CA SER A 134 -1.86 26.19 4.00
C SER A 134 -1.88 24.69 4.34
N SER A 135 -0.78 23.98 4.11
CA SER A 135 -0.64 22.57 4.48
C SER A 135 -0.62 22.41 6.00
N LEU A 136 -1.25 21.36 6.53
CA LEU A 136 -1.22 21.04 7.98
C LEU A 136 0.18 20.75 8.54
N TYR A 137 1.14 20.45 7.68
CA TYR A 137 2.51 20.06 8.07
C TYR A 137 3.58 21.01 7.57
N ASP A 138 3.20 22.03 6.78
CA ASP A 138 4.07 23.05 6.23
C ASP A 138 3.24 24.30 5.98
N ASP A 139 3.26 25.25 6.90
CA ASP A 139 2.49 26.49 6.87
C ASP A 139 2.97 27.48 5.80
N THR A 140 4.08 27.19 5.14
CA THR A 140 4.60 27.95 4.00
C THR A 140 4.11 27.43 2.65
N PHE A 141 3.49 26.24 2.63
CA PHE A 141 2.98 25.61 1.41
C PHE A 141 1.47 25.76 1.30
N TYR A 142 0.99 26.40 0.25
CA TYR A 142 -0.42 26.72 0.04
C TYR A 142 -1.04 25.96 -1.12
N TYR A 143 -2.32 25.60 -0.96
CA TYR A 143 -3.18 25.07 -2.01
C TYR A 143 -4.08 26.18 -2.56
N LYS A 144 -4.42 26.13 -3.84
CA LYS A 144 -5.34 27.07 -4.47
C LYS A 144 -6.39 26.32 -5.27
N VAL A 145 -7.66 26.67 -5.07
CA VAL A 145 -8.79 26.10 -5.81
C VAL A 145 -8.68 26.52 -7.28
N ASP A 146 -9.07 25.61 -8.18
CA ASP A 146 -8.99 25.73 -9.63
C ASP A 146 -7.55 25.86 -10.19
N GLU A 147 -6.53 25.46 -9.40
CA GLU A 147 -5.14 25.48 -9.84
C GLU A 147 -4.45 24.12 -9.68
N TYR A 148 -3.39 23.91 -10.47
CA TYR A 148 -2.43 22.85 -10.24
C TYR A 148 -1.49 23.22 -9.10
N VAL A 149 -1.22 22.25 -8.23
CA VAL A 149 -0.28 22.38 -7.12
C VAL A 149 0.77 21.28 -7.27
N GLU A 150 2.04 21.65 -7.19
CA GLU A 150 3.18 20.74 -7.31
C GLU A 150 3.98 20.67 -6.01
N ALA A 151 4.43 19.48 -5.66
CA ALA A 151 5.29 19.26 -4.51
C ALA A 151 6.67 19.89 -4.73
N ILE A 152 7.21 20.52 -3.71
CA ILE A 152 8.57 21.06 -3.73
C ILE A 152 9.55 19.90 -3.42
N ASN A 153 10.43 19.56 -4.37
CA ASN A 153 11.44 18.51 -4.24
C ASN A 153 10.88 17.19 -3.66
N PRO A 154 9.88 16.55 -4.32
CA PRO A 154 9.29 15.33 -3.80
C PRO A 154 10.34 14.20 -3.79
N GLU A 155 10.43 13.49 -2.69
CA GLU A 155 11.27 12.30 -2.61
C GLU A 155 10.66 11.15 -3.41
N MET A 156 11.44 10.57 -4.32
CA MET A 156 10.99 9.47 -5.19
C MET A 156 11.12 8.08 -4.54
N ASN A 157 11.21 8.04 -3.20
CA ASN A 157 11.25 6.81 -2.42
C ASN A 157 9.84 6.33 -2.04
N GLU A 158 9.76 5.23 -1.29
CA GLU A 158 8.52 4.58 -0.89
C GLU A 158 8.10 4.86 0.55
N ILE A 159 8.75 5.80 1.20
CA ILE A 159 8.42 6.16 2.57
C ILE A 159 7.07 6.90 2.59
N SER A 160 6.13 6.42 3.38
CA SER A 160 4.74 6.93 3.39
C SER A 160 4.62 8.42 3.73
N CYS A 161 5.49 8.94 4.59
CA CYS A 161 5.47 10.33 5.06
C CYS A 161 6.66 11.17 4.57
N ALA A 162 7.31 10.76 3.47
CA ALA A 162 8.36 11.54 2.84
C ALA A 162 7.80 12.75 2.07
N SER A 163 8.67 13.65 1.60
CA SER A 163 8.28 14.85 0.86
C SER A 163 7.40 14.52 -0.37
N GLY A 164 6.31 15.26 -0.54
CA GLY A 164 5.31 15.08 -1.58
C GLY A 164 3.91 15.50 -1.12
N LEU A 165 2.95 15.53 -2.04
CA LEU A 165 1.56 15.82 -1.72
C LEU A 165 0.85 14.54 -1.28
N HIS A 166 0.18 14.57 -0.12
CA HIS A 166 -0.50 13.41 0.46
C HIS A 166 -2.02 13.54 0.35
N PHE A 167 -2.66 12.49 -0.13
CA PHE A 167 -4.11 12.40 -0.33
C PHE A 167 -4.66 11.08 0.18
N SER A 168 -5.98 11.04 0.46
CA SER A 168 -6.69 9.82 0.79
C SER A 168 -8.19 9.93 0.46
N TYR A 169 -9.02 9.03 0.99
CA TYR A 169 -10.48 9.18 0.97
C TYR A 169 -10.92 10.25 2.00
N ALA A 170 -12.12 10.79 1.85
CA ALA A 170 -12.58 11.97 2.60
C ALA A 170 -12.44 11.82 4.13
N THR A 171 -12.90 10.70 4.70
CA THR A 171 -12.90 10.48 6.16
C THR A 171 -11.58 9.94 6.72
N TYR A 172 -10.56 9.74 5.89
CA TYR A 172 -9.25 9.25 6.36
C TYR A 172 -8.63 10.18 7.41
N TRP A 173 -8.77 11.48 7.19
CA TRP A 173 -8.15 12.51 8.03
C TRP A 173 -8.86 12.71 9.36
N ASP A 174 -10.13 12.31 9.46
CA ASP A 174 -10.96 12.52 10.66
C ASP A 174 -10.40 11.81 11.90
N SER A 175 -9.74 10.68 11.70
CA SER A 175 -9.10 9.92 12.78
C SER A 175 -7.69 10.41 13.15
N SER A 176 -7.04 11.19 12.29
CA SER A 176 -5.65 11.62 12.45
C SER A 176 -5.50 13.07 12.89
N ILE A 177 -6.57 13.87 12.81
CA ILE A 177 -6.60 15.29 13.14
C ILE A 177 -7.50 15.50 14.35
N GLY A 178 -6.96 16.04 15.43
CA GLY A 178 -7.67 16.15 16.70
C GLY A 178 -8.81 17.19 16.71
N ASN A 179 -8.74 18.23 15.89
CA ASN A 179 -9.76 19.26 15.74
C ASN A 179 -10.01 19.58 14.27
N LEU A 180 -11.16 19.19 13.75
CA LEU A 180 -11.53 19.40 12.35
C LEU A 180 -12.08 20.81 12.07
N SER A 181 -12.55 21.54 13.10
CA SER A 181 -13.20 22.86 12.94
C SER A 181 -12.27 23.92 12.35
N ASP A 182 -10.96 23.75 12.52
CA ASP A 182 -9.95 24.69 12.03
C ASP A 182 -9.29 24.22 10.73
N THR A 183 -9.94 23.31 10.02
CA THR A 183 -9.42 22.72 8.78
C THR A 183 -10.48 22.67 7.69
N LEU A 184 -10.04 22.70 6.44
CA LEU A 184 -10.87 22.52 5.25
C LEU A 184 -10.54 21.20 4.56
N LEU A 185 -11.57 20.56 3.99
CA LEU A 185 -11.40 19.37 3.15
C LEU A 185 -11.36 19.79 1.68
N LEU A 186 -10.25 19.58 1.03
CA LEU A 186 -10.11 19.79 -0.41
C LEU A 186 -10.43 18.51 -1.18
N MET A 187 -11.18 18.65 -2.27
CA MET A 187 -11.30 17.65 -3.33
C MET A 187 -10.23 17.91 -4.36
N CYS A 188 -9.43 16.90 -4.66
CA CYS A 188 -8.30 17.00 -5.58
C CYS A 188 -8.39 15.93 -6.66
N ARG A 189 -7.84 16.22 -7.83
CA ARG A 189 -7.64 15.29 -8.93
C ARG A 189 -6.14 15.03 -9.10
N VAL A 190 -5.74 13.79 -9.07
CA VAL A 190 -4.36 13.34 -9.24
C VAL A 190 -4.26 12.43 -10.47
N ASN A 191 -3.34 12.70 -11.37
CA ASN A 191 -3.03 11.80 -12.45
C ASN A 191 -2.18 10.63 -11.92
N ILE A 192 -2.43 9.41 -12.41
CA ILE A 192 -1.70 8.21 -12.00
C ILE A 192 -0.18 8.34 -12.23
N ASP A 193 0.22 9.02 -13.29
CA ASP A 193 1.63 9.20 -13.64
C ASP A 193 2.36 10.13 -12.66
N ASP A 194 1.61 10.93 -11.89
CA ASP A 194 2.13 11.77 -10.82
C ASP A 194 2.17 11.06 -9.46
N VAL A 195 1.61 9.85 -9.34
CA VAL A 195 1.63 9.08 -8.09
C VAL A 195 3.03 8.51 -7.85
N ILE A 196 3.61 8.83 -6.70
CA ILE A 196 4.90 8.30 -6.26
C ILE A 196 4.69 6.96 -5.56
N THR A 197 3.74 6.90 -4.64
CA THR A 197 3.43 5.68 -3.88
C THR A 197 2.00 5.71 -3.33
N CYS A 198 1.48 4.53 -3.01
CA CYS A 198 0.24 4.37 -2.27
C CYS A 198 0.49 3.43 -1.10
N GLN A 199 0.39 3.93 0.13
CA GLN A 199 0.74 3.20 1.34
C GLN A 199 -0.09 3.66 2.54
N ALA A 200 -0.44 2.71 3.42
CA ALA A 200 -1.17 3.00 4.66
C ALA A 200 -2.44 3.85 4.45
N GLY A 201 -3.18 3.57 3.39
CA GLY A 201 -4.40 4.31 3.05
C GLY A 201 -4.18 5.70 2.44
N LYS A 202 -2.92 6.09 2.18
CA LYS A 202 -2.55 7.39 1.59
C LYS A 202 -1.92 7.23 0.22
N ILE A 203 -2.23 8.17 -0.67
CA ILE A 203 -1.54 8.40 -1.93
C ILE A 203 -0.54 9.52 -1.71
N ARG A 204 0.69 9.35 -2.14
CA ARG A 204 1.68 10.42 -2.23
C ARG A 204 1.96 10.70 -3.70
N ALA A 205 1.84 11.97 -4.09
CA ALA A 205 1.98 12.40 -5.47
C ALA A 205 2.88 13.63 -5.62
N LYS A 206 3.33 13.85 -6.85
CA LYS A 206 4.12 15.03 -7.25
C LYS A 206 3.24 16.24 -7.47
N LYS A 207 2.03 16.02 -8.01
CA LYS A 207 1.13 17.07 -8.52
C LYS A 207 -0.33 16.70 -8.32
N CYS A 208 -1.15 17.69 -8.11
CA CYS A 208 -2.60 17.57 -8.14
C CYS A 208 -3.25 18.80 -8.76
N PHE A 209 -4.50 18.65 -9.19
CA PHE A 209 -5.40 19.79 -9.46
C PHE A 209 -6.40 19.91 -8.31
N VAL A 210 -6.54 21.07 -7.70
CA VAL A 210 -7.50 21.31 -6.62
C VAL A 210 -8.84 21.69 -7.22
N ILE A 211 -9.84 20.82 -7.06
CA ILE A 211 -11.15 21.01 -7.69
C ILE A 211 -12.03 21.96 -6.88
N ALA A 212 -12.14 21.70 -5.57
CA ALA A 212 -13.08 22.43 -4.71
C ALA A 212 -12.75 22.26 -3.22
N ILE A 213 -13.35 23.09 -2.39
CA ILE A 213 -13.52 22.91 -0.95
C ILE A 213 -14.85 22.18 -0.75
N CYS A 214 -14.87 21.14 0.11
CA CYS A 214 -16.01 20.24 0.32
C CYS A 214 -16.75 20.45 1.65
N ASP A 215 -16.30 21.34 2.51
CA ASP A 215 -16.92 21.61 3.83
C ASP A 215 -17.93 22.76 3.77
#